data_6a704e35b37c831b96d525e3c4d41c69
#
_entry.id   6a704e35b37c831b96d525e3c4d41c69
#
_cell.length_a   1.000
_cell.length_b   1.000
_cell.length_c   1.000
_cell.angle_alpha   90.00
_cell.angle_beta   90.00
_cell.angle_gamma   90.00
#
_symmetry.space_group_name_H-M   'P 1'
#
loop_
_entity.id
_entity.type
_entity.pdbx_description
1 polymer ?
#
loop_
_entity_poly.entity_id
_entity_poly.type
_entity_poly.pdbx_seq_one_letter_code
_entity_poly.pdbx_strand_id
1 'polypeptide(L)'
;MRVLSLVVDGYERAASQGLIPWVFEQNADIICLQNTQCSEYSIKTDAAFPESYHAYFADNYDNPSINGCAIYCRDMPKAIMMGLGFIDFDHLGIYLQADYDTCTIGSLLVPSGVAPHGDRSVKLSFLHQLDAHLQKVRNKKRDFILCGGWEMAWRPMDAEESGNRIDIPGFSTEERDWLGSLYRDGYADAFREAEPDNEEFTWWPEGDDSPGIRTDTQIISESLCASVESASVYTNDVFSSHAPVIVDYDITL
;
A
#
# COMPACT_ATOMS: atom_id res chain seq x y z
N MET A 1 1.11 4.17 -17.46
CA MET A 1 1.97 4.00 -16.26
C MET A 1 1.52 2.78 -15.49
N ARG A 2 2.47 1.91 -15.12
CA ARG A 2 2.19 0.74 -14.28
C ARG A 2 2.69 0.97 -12.85
N VAL A 3 1.83 0.76 -11.87
CA VAL A 3 2.15 0.85 -10.43
C VAL A 3 1.93 -0.51 -9.78
N LEU A 4 2.96 -1.02 -9.09
CA LEU A 4 2.92 -2.25 -8.31
C LEU A 4 3.00 -1.93 -6.82
N SER A 5 2.18 -2.57 -6.01
CA SER A 5 2.19 -2.44 -4.55
C SER A 5 2.20 -3.79 -3.88
N LEU A 6 3.01 -3.96 -2.81
CA LEU A 6 3.08 -5.21 -2.05
C LEU A 6 3.50 -4.96 -0.59
N VAL A 7 2.77 -5.52 0.36
CA VAL A 7 3.24 -5.68 1.75
C VAL A 7 4.15 -6.91 1.80
N VAL A 8 5.45 -6.70 2.06
CA VAL A 8 6.47 -7.75 1.89
C VAL A 8 6.76 -8.57 3.15
N ASP A 9 6.30 -8.12 4.32
CA ASP A 9 6.55 -8.80 5.62
C ASP A 9 8.03 -9.14 5.87
N GLY A 10 8.90 -8.18 5.57
CA GLY A 10 10.34 -8.31 5.62
C GLY A 10 10.99 -8.47 4.25
N TYR A 11 11.75 -7.47 3.84
CA TYR A 11 12.40 -7.38 2.54
C TYR A 11 13.31 -8.59 2.24
N GLU A 12 14.19 -8.95 3.19
CA GLU A 12 15.13 -10.06 3.00
C GLU A 12 14.42 -11.42 2.87
N ARG A 13 13.33 -11.61 3.62
CA ARG A 13 12.49 -12.80 3.52
C ARG A 13 11.85 -12.89 2.14
N ALA A 14 11.18 -11.86 1.70
CA ALA A 14 10.53 -11.81 0.38
C ALA A 14 11.57 -11.97 -0.76
N ALA A 15 12.75 -11.35 -0.64
CA ALA A 15 13.85 -11.52 -1.58
C ALA A 15 14.31 -12.98 -1.68
N SER A 16 14.40 -13.70 -0.55
CA SER A 16 14.75 -15.13 -0.53
C SER A 16 13.68 -16.02 -1.19
N GLN A 17 12.45 -15.54 -1.29
CA GLN A 17 11.32 -16.18 -1.97
C GLN A 17 11.22 -15.80 -3.45
N GLY A 18 12.18 -15.05 -4.00
CA GLY A 18 12.25 -14.69 -5.42
C GLY A 18 11.60 -13.36 -5.79
N LEU A 19 11.20 -12.53 -4.80
CA LEU A 19 10.57 -11.23 -5.09
C LEU A 19 11.43 -10.36 -6.03
N ILE A 20 12.74 -10.26 -5.78
CA ILE A 20 13.60 -9.28 -6.45
C ILE A 20 13.65 -9.48 -7.97
N PRO A 21 13.95 -10.66 -8.54
CA PRO A 21 13.89 -10.85 -9.97
C PRO A 21 12.46 -10.66 -10.50
N TRP A 22 11.46 -11.18 -9.82
CA TRP A 22 10.08 -11.12 -10.28
C TRP A 22 9.56 -9.67 -10.36
N VAL A 23 9.79 -8.84 -9.33
CA VAL A 23 9.22 -7.49 -9.28
C VAL A 23 9.76 -6.58 -10.38
N PHE A 24 11.03 -6.72 -10.74
CA PHE A 24 11.63 -5.94 -11.82
C PHE A 24 11.25 -6.45 -13.22
N GLU A 25 10.89 -7.74 -13.35
CA GLU A 25 10.34 -8.30 -14.59
C GLU A 25 8.92 -7.80 -14.90
N GLN A 26 8.19 -7.27 -13.90
CA GLN A 26 6.85 -6.70 -14.10
C GLN A 26 6.87 -5.40 -14.95
N ASN A 27 8.03 -4.81 -15.19
CA ASN A 27 8.19 -3.55 -15.92
C ASN A 27 7.34 -2.40 -15.34
N ALA A 28 7.13 -2.39 -14.04
CA ALA A 28 6.41 -1.33 -13.38
C ALA A 28 7.19 -0.01 -13.44
N ASP A 29 6.51 1.11 -13.62
CA ASP A 29 7.14 2.43 -13.56
C ASP A 29 7.40 2.82 -12.11
N ILE A 30 6.50 2.41 -11.22
CA ILE A 30 6.60 2.61 -9.76
C ILE A 30 6.36 1.28 -9.06
N ILE A 31 7.20 0.98 -8.05
CA ILE A 31 7.04 -0.17 -7.17
C ILE A 31 7.00 0.34 -5.73
N CYS A 32 5.89 0.12 -5.04
CA CYS A 32 5.69 0.49 -3.64
C CYS A 32 5.73 -0.77 -2.78
N LEU A 33 6.71 -0.87 -1.88
CA LEU A 33 6.81 -1.96 -0.92
C LEU A 33 6.53 -1.44 0.49
N GLN A 34 5.71 -2.16 1.24
CA GLN A 34 5.38 -1.84 2.62
C GLN A 34 5.85 -2.95 3.55
N ASN A 35 6.05 -2.61 4.83
CA ASN A 35 6.53 -3.53 5.87
C ASN A 35 7.88 -4.15 5.51
N THR A 36 8.82 -3.33 5.05
CA THR A 36 10.13 -3.79 4.56
C THR A 36 11.01 -4.37 5.67
N GLN A 37 10.83 -3.94 6.93
CA GLN A 37 11.55 -4.42 8.11
C GLN A 37 13.08 -4.38 7.97
N CYS A 38 13.58 -3.40 7.24
CA CYS A 38 15.00 -3.20 7.00
C CYS A 38 15.32 -1.73 6.74
N SER A 39 16.56 -1.33 6.99
CA SER A 39 17.09 -0.09 6.44
C SER A 39 17.76 -0.35 5.09
N GLU A 40 17.82 0.67 4.23
CA GLU A 40 18.54 0.62 2.95
C GLU A 40 19.98 0.07 3.13
N TYR A 41 20.68 0.48 4.18
CA TYR A 41 22.06 0.09 4.46
C TYR A 41 22.20 -1.39 4.88
N SER A 42 21.12 -2.05 5.28
CA SER A 42 21.16 -3.47 5.65
C SER A 42 21.09 -4.39 4.43
N ILE A 43 20.58 -3.89 3.29
CA ILE A 43 20.40 -4.66 2.06
C ILE A 43 21.77 -4.83 1.36
N LYS A 44 22.22 -6.08 1.23
CA LYS A 44 23.60 -6.40 0.77
C LYS A 44 23.68 -6.86 -0.67
N THR A 45 22.54 -7.02 -1.34
CA THR A 45 22.50 -7.50 -2.72
C THR A 45 22.37 -6.36 -3.72
N ASP A 46 23.30 -6.28 -4.68
CA ASP A 46 23.27 -5.29 -5.75
C ASP A 46 22.00 -5.46 -6.61
N ALA A 47 21.45 -6.67 -6.68
CA ALA A 47 20.21 -6.95 -7.40
C ALA A 47 18.99 -6.16 -6.86
N ALA A 48 19.05 -5.70 -5.61
CA ALA A 48 18.03 -4.85 -5.01
C ALA A 48 18.05 -3.41 -5.53
N PHE A 49 19.12 -2.99 -6.18
CA PHE A 49 19.34 -1.62 -6.67
C PHE A 49 19.71 -1.63 -8.16
N PRO A 50 18.80 -2.08 -9.06
CA PRO A 50 19.10 -2.10 -10.48
C PRO A 50 19.25 -0.67 -11.03
N GLU A 51 20.17 -0.47 -11.96
CA GLU A 51 20.45 0.85 -12.58
C GLU A 51 19.22 1.50 -13.26
N SER A 52 18.20 0.69 -13.56
CA SER A 52 16.95 1.13 -14.19
C SER A 52 15.95 1.75 -13.21
N TYR A 53 16.24 1.77 -11.91
CA TYR A 53 15.37 2.33 -10.88
C TYR A 53 16.12 3.19 -9.89
N HIS A 54 15.46 4.25 -9.44
CA HIS A 54 15.83 5.04 -8.27
C HIS A 54 15.08 4.49 -7.06
N ALA A 55 15.83 3.96 -6.08
CA ALA A 55 15.25 3.34 -4.89
C ALA A 55 15.32 4.29 -3.68
N TYR A 56 14.24 4.35 -2.92
CA TYR A 56 14.12 5.15 -1.71
C TYR A 56 13.50 4.30 -0.61
N PHE A 57 14.02 4.45 0.62
CA PHE A 57 13.56 3.69 1.79
C PHE A 57 13.26 4.65 2.95
N ALA A 58 12.18 4.35 3.66
CA ALA A 58 11.87 4.92 4.96
C ALA A 58 11.78 3.79 5.96
N ASP A 59 12.70 3.72 6.90
CA ASP A 59 12.74 2.72 7.95
C ASP A 59 12.28 3.30 9.30
N ASN A 60 11.91 2.42 10.21
CA ASN A 60 11.59 2.82 11.58
C ASN A 60 12.88 3.27 12.28
N TYR A 61 12.86 4.50 12.77
CA TYR A 61 14.02 5.15 13.36
C TYR A 61 14.55 4.42 14.61
N ASP A 62 13.64 3.91 15.43
CA ASP A 62 14.00 3.25 16.70
C ASP A 62 14.37 1.78 16.50
N ASN A 63 13.74 1.11 15.52
CA ASN A 63 13.98 -0.29 15.21
C ASN A 63 13.69 -0.61 13.74
N PRO A 64 14.72 -0.60 12.87
CA PRO A 64 14.52 -0.90 11.43
C PRO A 64 13.96 -2.29 11.11
N SER A 65 13.92 -3.21 12.09
CA SER A 65 13.37 -4.56 11.89
C SER A 65 11.84 -4.63 11.99
N ILE A 66 11.17 -3.49 12.15
CA ILE A 66 9.70 -3.39 12.17
C ILE A 66 9.24 -2.26 11.27
N ASN A 67 8.09 -2.44 10.60
CA ASN A 67 7.54 -1.49 9.63
C ASN A 67 8.49 -1.22 8.44
N GLY A 68 8.47 0.00 7.94
CA GLY A 68 9.27 0.45 6.82
C GLY A 68 8.53 0.43 5.49
N CYS A 69 8.85 1.40 4.63
CA CYS A 69 8.35 1.49 3.26
C CYS A 69 9.50 1.70 2.28
N ALA A 70 9.32 1.23 1.05
CA ALA A 70 10.21 1.56 -0.05
C ALA A 70 9.42 1.97 -1.29
N ILE A 71 10.01 2.82 -2.11
CA ILE A 71 9.52 3.15 -3.45
C ILE A 71 10.69 3.02 -4.42
N TYR A 72 10.48 2.27 -5.50
CA TYR A 72 11.35 2.24 -6.66
C TYR A 72 10.67 2.99 -7.79
N CYS A 73 11.38 3.94 -8.38
CA CYS A 73 10.91 4.81 -9.44
C CYS A 73 11.77 4.60 -10.69
N ARG A 74 11.15 4.34 -11.84
CA ARG A 74 11.86 4.26 -13.12
C ARG A 74 12.36 5.65 -13.54
N ASP A 75 11.48 6.63 -13.48
CA ASP A 75 11.81 8.04 -13.69
C ASP A 75 12.08 8.73 -12.34
N MET A 76 13.12 9.58 -12.31
CA MET A 76 13.50 10.28 -11.09
C MET A 76 12.38 11.25 -10.64
N PRO A 77 11.84 11.13 -9.43
CA PRO A 77 10.86 12.07 -8.91
C PRO A 77 11.48 13.43 -8.62
N LYS A 78 10.68 14.49 -8.65
CA LYS A 78 11.12 15.85 -8.30
C LYS A 78 11.43 16.01 -6.82
N ALA A 79 10.73 15.28 -5.97
CA ALA A 79 10.96 15.26 -4.54
C ALA A 79 10.57 13.92 -3.94
N ILE A 80 11.27 13.56 -2.87
CA ILE A 80 10.91 12.45 -1.98
C ILE A 80 10.56 13.04 -0.62
N MET A 81 9.46 12.59 -0.04
CA MET A 81 9.03 12.97 1.30
C MET A 81 8.85 11.73 2.17
N MET A 82 9.40 11.78 3.38
CA MET A 82 9.23 10.76 4.41
C MET A 82 8.31 11.31 5.49
N GLY A 83 7.35 10.49 5.92
CA GLY A 83 6.36 10.89 6.92
C GLY A 83 5.26 11.82 6.38
N LEU A 84 4.20 11.96 7.16
CA LEU A 84 2.99 12.74 6.85
C LEU A 84 2.92 14.05 7.64
N GLY A 85 3.90 14.32 8.49
CA GLY A 85 3.87 15.39 9.50
C GLY A 85 3.11 14.99 10.77
N PHE A 86 2.99 13.69 11.04
CA PHE A 86 2.32 13.13 12.21
C PHE A 86 3.36 12.77 13.29
N ILE A 87 3.52 13.61 14.30
CA ILE A 87 4.58 13.50 15.31
C ILE A 87 4.66 12.10 15.94
N ASP A 88 3.51 11.47 16.16
CA ASP A 88 3.43 10.16 16.82
C ASP A 88 3.71 8.99 15.87
N PHE A 89 3.83 9.24 14.54
CA PHE A 89 3.90 8.19 13.52
C PHE A 89 5.06 8.30 12.55
N ASP A 90 5.59 9.51 12.29
CA ASP A 90 6.60 9.71 11.26
C ASP A 90 7.91 8.95 11.53
N HIS A 91 8.25 8.71 12.81
CA HIS A 91 9.42 7.92 13.20
C HIS A 91 9.29 6.41 12.90
N LEU A 92 8.08 5.94 12.59
CA LEU A 92 7.82 4.52 12.33
C LEU A 92 8.19 4.06 10.92
N GLY A 93 8.56 4.97 10.00
CA GLY A 93 8.90 4.63 8.62
C GLY A 93 7.73 4.08 7.80
N ILE A 94 6.49 4.39 8.16
CA ILE A 94 5.26 3.83 7.57
C ILE A 94 4.75 4.61 6.37
N TYR A 95 5.43 5.68 5.96
CA TYR A 95 5.04 6.48 4.81
C TYR A 95 6.25 7.03 4.05
N LEU A 96 6.19 6.85 2.73
CA LEU A 96 7.15 7.38 1.77
C LEU A 96 6.39 7.91 0.55
N GLN A 97 6.81 9.05 -0.02
CA GLN A 97 6.13 9.69 -1.12
C GLN A 97 7.12 10.14 -2.19
N ALA A 98 6.77 9.91 -3.44
CA ALA A 98 7.45 10.42 -4.63
C ALA A 98 6.55 11.43 -5.35
N ASP A 99 7.05 12.66 -5.53
CA ASP A 99 6.34 13.75 -6.21
C ASP A 99 6.83 13.91 -7.66
N TYR A 100 5.88 13.92 -8.59
CA TYR A 100 6.09 14.21 -10.01
C TYR A 100 5.36 15.48 -10.43
N ASP A 101 5.46 15.88 -11.69
CA ASP A 101 4.73 17.04 -12.22
C ASP A 101 3.22 16.84 -12.20
N THR A 102 2.80 15.69 -12.64
CA THR A 102 1.41 15.32 -12.89
C THR A 102 0.73 14.76 -11.65
N CYS A 103 1.41 13.92 -10.88
CA CYS A 103 0.83 13.25 -9.72
C CYS A 103 1.83 13.05 -8.58
N THR A 104 1.29 12.68 -7.44
CA THR A 104 2.03 12.23 -6.26
C THR A 104 1.73 10.76 -6.01
N ILE A 105 2.76 9.96 -5.71
CA ILE A 105 2.61 8.54 -5.42
C ILE A 105 3.15 8.27 -4.02
N GLY A 106 2.30 7.72 -3.15
CA GLY A 106 2.65 7.36 -1.78
C GLY A 106 2.69 5.84 -1.58
N SER A 107 3.63 5.38 -0.76
CA SER A 107 3.66 4.03 -0.19
C SER A 107 3.34 4.15 1.30
N LEU A 108 2.28 3.47 1.74
CA LEU A 108 1.72 3.58 3.09
C LEU A 108 1.57 2.20 3.73
N LEU A 109 2.01 2.07 4.96
CA LEU A 109 1.64 0.97 5.84
C LEU A 109 0.77 1.53 6.97
N VAL A 110 -0.51 1.21 6.99
CA VAL A 110 -1.39 1.61 8.10
C VAL A 110 -1.02 0.82 9.34
N PRO A 111 -0.91 1.46 10.53
CA PRO A 111 -0.63 0.74 11.77
C PRO A 111 -1.65 -0.37 12.01
N SER A 112 -1.18 -1.56 12.38
CA SER A 112 -2.09 -2.68 12.67
C SER A 112 -2.97 -2.37 13.89
N GLY A 113 -4.24 -2.73 13.78
CA GLY A 113 -5.19 -2.64 14.90
C GLY A 113 -5.28 -3.91 15.74
N VAL A 114 -4.44 -4.92 15.47
CA VAL A 114 -4.57 -6.27 16.05
C VAL A 114 -3.38 -6.59 16.95
N ALA A 115 -3.67 -7.00 18.20
CA ALA A 115 -2.64 -7.54 19.10
C ALA A 115 -2.08 -8.87 18.55
N PRO A 116 -0.80 -9.21 18.81
CA PRO A 116 0.16 -8.52 19.67
C PRO A 116 0.93 -7.39 18.98
N HIS A 117 0.77 -7.16 17.68
CA HIS A 117 1.59 -6.24 16.88
C HIS A 117 0.92 -4.88 16.64
N GLY A 118 -0.31 -4.69 17.11
CA GLY A 118 -1.07 -3.47 16.89
C GLY A 118 -2.06 -3.16 18.01
N ASP A 119 -2.61 -1.94 17.95
CA ASP A 119 -3.62 -1.41 18.86
C ASP A 119 -4.67 -0.65 18.06
N ARG A 120 -5.94 -1.04 18.23
CA ARG A 120 -7.07 -0.41 17.53
C ARG A 120 -7.16 1.09 17.77
N SER A 121 -6.85 1.56 18.98
CA SER A 121 -6.90 2.99 19.31
C SER A 121 -5.81 3.77 18.57
N VAL A 122 -4.63 3.18 18.43
CA VAL A 122 -3.51 3.73 17.64
C VAL A 122 -3.89 3.81 16.16
N LYS A 123 -4.45 2.73 15.61
CA LYS A 123 -4.94 2.70 14.22
C LYS A 123 -5.99 3.78 13.96
N LEU A 124 -7.01 3.88 14.82
CA LEU A 124 -8.05 4.89 14.65
C LEU A 124 -7.52 6.32 14.79
N SER A 125 -6.55 6.56 15.69
CA SER A 125 -5.87 7.85 15.81
C SER A 125 -5.08 8.19 14.53
N PHE A 126 -4.39 7.23 13.94
CA PHE A 126 -3.71 7.40 12.68
C PHE A 126 -4.69 7.74 11.54
N LEU A 127 -5.77 6.96 11.40
CA LEU A 127 -6.79 7.17 10.37
C LEU A 127 -7.45 8.55 10.47
N HIS A 128 -7.68 9.05 11.68
CA HIS A 128 -8.21 10.40 11.89
C HIS A 128 -7.24 11.49 11.39
N GLN A 129 -5.93 11.33 11.64
CA GLN A 129 -4.92 12.28 11.13
C GLN A 129 -4.76 12.16 9.62
N LEU A 130 -4.83 10.93 9.09
CA LEU A 130 -4.75 10.67 7.65
C LEU A 130 -5.92 11.29 6.89
N ASP A 131 -7.14 11.21 7.41
CA ASP A 131 -8.32 11.86 6.84
C ASP A 131 -8.09 13.37 6.68
N ALA A 132 -7.63 14.05 7.74
CA ALA A 132 -7.32 15.49 7.69
C ALA A 132 -6.19 15.82 6.69
N HIS A 133 -5.23 14.93 6.49
CA HIS A 133 -4.17 15.07 5.50
C HIS A 133 -4.73 14.92 4.06
N LEU A 134 -5.50 13.88 3.80
CA LEU A 134 -6.08 13.60 2.49
C LEU A 134 -7.06 14.71 2.06
N GLN A 135 -7.82 15.29 2.99
CA GLN A 135 -8.64 16.49 2.71
C GLN A 135 -7.79 17.68 2.24
N LYS A 136 -6.61 17.90 2.82
CA LYS A 136 -5.68 18.95 2.36
C LYS A 136 -5.12 18.65 0.98
N VAL A 137 -4.77 17.38 0.68
CA VAL A 137 -4.30 16.97 -0.65
C VAL A 137 -5.39 17.23 -1.69
N ARG A 138 -6.61 16.79 -1.45
CA ARG A 138 -7.76 17.04 -2.34
C ARG A 138 -7.99 18.53 -2.61
N ASN A 139 -7.90 19.37 -1.58
CA ASN A 139 -8.10 20.81 -1.73
C ASN A 139 -7.03 21.46 -2.61
N LYS A 140 -5.85 20.87 -2.72
CA LYS A 140 -4.78 21.33 -3.65
C LYS A 140 -5.03 20.89 -5.10
N LYS A 141 -6.05 20.06 -5.36
CA LYS A 141 -6.40 19.49 -6.68
C LYS A 141 -5.21 18.81 -7.36
N ARG A 142 -4.38 18.14 -6.56
CA ARG A 142 -3.26 17.36 -7.05
C ARG A 142 -3.67 15.90 -7.15
N ASP A 143 -3.37 15.29 -8.27
CA ASP A 143 -3.60 13.86 -8.46
C ASP A 143 -2.70 13.04 -7.53
N PHE A 144 -3.29 12.04 -6.90
CA PHE A 144 -2.66 11.26 -5.87
C PHE A 144 -2.99 9.77 -6.03
N ILE A 145 -1.94 8.93 -5.95
CA ILE A 145 -2.05 7.47 -5.89
C ILE A 145 -1.41 7.05 -4.58
N LEU A 146 -2.18 6.45 -3.68
CA LEU A 146 -1.71 5.98 -2.38
C LEU A 146 -1.77 4.46 -2.33
N CYS A 147 -0.62 3.84 -2.60
CA CYS A 147 -0.42 2.40 -2.52
C CYS A 147 -0.27 1.99 -1.05
N GLY A 148 -0.96 0.95 -0.60
CA GLY A 148 -0.78 0.59 0.79
C GLY A 148 -1.32 -0.75 1.22
N GLY A 149 -0.70 -1.22 2.31
CA GLY A 149 -1.28 -2.15 3.24
C GLY A 149 -2.19 -1.37 4.18
N TRP A 150 -3.48 -1.36 3.86
CA TRP A 150 -4.46 -0.58 4.62
C TRP A 150 -4.91 -1.29 5.87
N GLU A 151 -4.67 -2.61 5.94
CA GLU A 151 -5.16 -3.44 7.04
C GLU A 151 -6.68 -3.37 7.21
N MET A 152 -7.41 -3.05 6.13
CA MET A 152 -8.86 -2.85 6.12
C MET A 152 -9.46 -3.29 4.79
N ALA A 153 -10.66 -3.90 4.86
CA ALA A 153 -11.51 -4.19 3.72
C ALA A 153 -12.82 -3.39 3.81
N TRP A 154 -13.41 -3.05 2.66
CA TRP A 154 -14.58 -2.17 2.62
C TRP A 154 -15.90 -2.92 2.45
N ARG A 155 -16.01 -3.70 1.36
CA ARG A 155 -17.26 -4.39 1.01
C ARG A 155 -17.27 -5.83 1.53
N PRO A 156 -18.45 -6.43 1.74
CA PRO A 156 -18.53 -7.85 2.10
C PRO A 156 -17.79 -8.78 1.13
N MET A 157 -17.78 -8.47 -0.16
CA MET A 157 -17.03 -9.21 -1.19
C MET A 157 -15.51 -9.08 -1.09
N ASP A 158 -15.01 -8.16 -0.28
CA ASP A 158 -13.57 -7.98 -0.02
C ASP A 158 -13.06 -8.91 1.10
N ALA A 159 -13.94 -9.72 1.72
CA ALA A 159 -13.60 -10.65 2.78
C ALA A 159 -14.32 -11.97 2.57
N GLU A 160 -13.56 -13.04 2.36
CA GLU A 160 -14.09 -14.38 2.21
C GLU A 160 -14.85 -14.81 3.48
N GLU A 161 -16.00 -15.48 3.34
CA GLU A 161 -16.85 -15.91 4.46
C GLU A 161 -17.35 -14.77 5.39
N SER A 162 -17.42 -13.53 4.92
CA SER A 162 -17.84 -12.38 5.74
C SER A 162 -19.30 -12.43 6.23
N GLY A 163 -20.09 -13.40 5.77
CA GLY A 163 -21.56 -13.45 5.91
C GLY A 163 -22.15 -13.31 7.32
N ASN A 164 -21.36 -13.47 8.41
CA ASN A 164 -21.79 -13.24 9.79
C ASN A 164 -20.68 -12.65 10.70
N ARG A 165 -19.56 -12.20 10.15
CA ARG A 165 -18.42 -11.69 10.92
C ARG A 165 -18.37 -10.17 10.86
N ILE A 166 -19.09 -9.53 11.77
CA ILE A 166 -19.16 -8.05 11.86
C ILE A 166 -17.90 -7.44 12.50
N ASP A 167 -17.08 -8.24 13.20
CA ASP A 167 -15.92 -7.78 13.97
C ASP A 167 -14.64 -8.60 13.72
N ILE A 168 -14.37 -8.97 12.46
CA ILE A 168 -13.04 -9.48 12.13
C ILE A 168 -12.05 -8.30 12.03
N PRO A 169 -10.77 -8.49 12.40
CA PRO A 169 -9.74 -7.50 12.21
C PRO A 169 -9.68 -7.01 10.75
N GLY A 170 -9.64 -5.70 10.55
CA GLY A 170 -9.64 -5.11 9.21
C GLY A 170 -11.04 -5.02 8.55
N PHE A 171 -12.11 -5.46 9.23
CA PHE A 171 -13.48 -5.42 8.68
C PHE A 171 -14.53 -4.93 9.68
N SER A 172 -14.10 -4.20 10.71
CA SER A 172 -15.02 -3.60 11.68
C SER A 172 -15.90 -2.53 11.04
N THR A 173 -17.01 -2.21 11.68
CA THR A 173 -17.93 -1.17 11.20
C THR A 173 -17.21 0.18 11.05
N GLU A 174 -16.38 0.56 12.04
CA GLU A 174 -15.65 1.83 12.01
C GLU A 174 -14.64 1.91 10.86
N GLU A 175 -13.94 0.81 10.56
CA GLU A 175 -12.98 0.75 9.45
C GLU A 175 -13.69 0.86 8.09
N ARG A 176 -14.81 0.15 7.93
CA ARG A 176 -15.63 0.24 6.71
C ARG A 176 -16.27 1.61 6.53
N ASP A 177 -16.75 2.21 7.62
CA ASP A 177 -17.34 3.56 7.58
C ASP A 177 -16.30 4.61 7.23
N TRP A 178 -15.06 4.45 7.72
CA TRP A 178 -13.95 5.32 7.38
C TRP A 178 -13.60 5.24 5.87
N LEU A 179 -13.42 4.02 5.33
CA LEU A 179 -13.19 3.82 3.89
C LEU A 179 -14.35 4.36 3.05
N GLY A 180 -15.59 4.06 3.45
CA GLY A 180 -16.77 4.58 2.76
C GLY A 180 -16.89 6.11 2.82
N SER A 181 -16.39 6.76 3.87
CA SER A 181 -16.29 8.22 3.93
C SER A 181 -15.22 8.74 2.97
N LEU A 182 -14.04 8.13 2.96
CA LEU A 182 -12.95 8.48 2.06
C LEU A 182 -13.40 8.45 0.58
N TYR A 183 -14.11 7.41 0.18
CA TYR A 183 -14.62 7.29 -1.19
C TYR A 183 -15.70 8.32 -1.52
N ARG A 184 -16.58 8.68 -0.57
CA ARG A 184 -17.52 9.80 -0.74
C ARG A 184 -16.84 11.15 -0.84
N ASP A 185 -15.66 11.27 -0.27
CA ASP A 185 -14.90 12.52 -0.21
C ASP A 185 -13.95 12.74 -1.40
N GLY A 186 -14.13 12.02 -2.51
CA GLY A 186 -13.42 12.25 -3.77
C GLY A 186 -12.16 11.43 -3.94
N TYR A 187 -12.12 10.25 -3.32
CA TYR A 187 -11.15 9.19 -3.58
C TYR A 187 -11.84 7.94 -4.11
N ALA A 188 -11.08 7.05 -4.71
CA ALA A 188 -11.58 5.78 -5.22
C ALA A 188 -10.55 4.65 -5.00
N ASP A 189 -11.02 3.43 -5.04
CA ASP A 189 -10.20 2.22 -5.06
C ASP A 189 -9.92 1.83 -6.52
N ALA A 190 -8.67 1.97 -6.96
CA ALA A 190 -8.29 1.73 -8.34
C ALA A 190 -8.62 0.29 -8.81
N PHE A 191 -8.48 -0.70 -7.92
CA PHE A 191 -8.87 -2.07 -8.26
C PHE A 191 -10.37 -2.15 -8.56
N ARG A 192 -11.22 -1.50 -7.76
CA ARG A 192 -12.67 -1.50 -7.94
C ARG A 192 -13.16 -0.66 -9.13
N GLU A 193 -12.36 0.30 -9.61
CA GLU A 193 -12.65 1.02 -10.85
C GLU A 193 -12.48 0.10 -12.07
N ALA A 194 -11.44 -0.76 -12.08
CA ALA A 194 -11.22 -1.72 -13.16
C ALA A 194 -12.06 -2.98 -13.01
N GLU A 195 -12.17 -3.51 -11.79
CA GLU A 195 -12.74 -4.82 -11.46
C GLU A 195 -13.82 -4.69 -10.37
N PRO A 196 -15.00 -4.09 -10.69
CA PRO A 196 -16.02 -3.73 -9.69
C PRO A 196 -16.66 -4.92 -8.98
N ASP A 197 -16.73 -6.08 -9.64
CA ASP A 197 -17.43 -7.28 -9.17
C ASP A 197 -16.49 -8.48 -8.95
N ASN A 198 -15.17 -8.31 -9.11
CA ASN A 198 -14.20 -9.40 -8.96
C ASN A 198 -13.89 -9.66 -7.48
N GLU A 199 -13.97 -10.94 -7.07
CA GLU A 199 -13.66 -11.40 -5.71
C GLU A 199 -12.22 -11.90 -5.65
N GLU A 200 -11.26 -10.98 -5.61
CA GLU A 200 -9.84 -11.28 -5.38
C GLU A 200 -9.40 -10.77 -4.01
N PHE A 201 -8.55 -11.56 -3.33
CA PHE A 201 -8.03 -11.25 -2.00
C PHE A 201 -6.55 -10.97 -2.07
N THR A 202 -6.05 -10.18 -1.12
CA THR A 202 -4.65 -9.76 -1.08
C THR A 202 -3.92 -10.21 0.17
N TRP A 203 -4.62 -10.71 1.18
CA TRP A 203 -4.03 -11.11 2.46
C TRP A 203 -4.67 -12.38 3.02
N TRP A 204 -3.84 -13.29 3.53
CA TRP A 204 -4.23 -14.55 4.18
C TRP A 204 -3.55 -14.64 5.55
N PRO A 205 -4.22 -14.26 6.66
CA PRO A 205 -3.62 -14.07 7.99
C PRO A 205 -2.99 -15.33 8.59
N GLU A 206 -3.48 -16.50 8.26
CA GLU A 206 -2.99 -17.78 8.77
C GLU A 206 -2.40 -18.67 7.64
N GLY A 207 -2.04 -18.07 6.50
CA GLY A 207 -1.56 -18.74 5.29
C GLY A 207 -2.69 -19.20 4.37
N ASP A 208 -2.35 -19.96 3.34
CA ASP A 208 -3.23 -20.31 2.21
C ASP A 208 -4.53 -21.04 2.62
N ASP A 209 -4.56 -21.64 3.80
CA ASP A 209 -5.76 -22.34 4.34
C ASP A 209 -6.72 -21.38 5.08
N SER A 210 -6.36 -20.12 5.26
CA SER A 210 -7.23 -19.14 5.92
C SER A 210 -8.10 -18.38 4.90
N PRO A 211 -9.28 -17.89 5.32
CA PRO A 211 -10.08 -17.02 4.48
C PRO A 211 -9.31 -15.78 4.04
N GLY A 212 -9.35 -15.47 2.74
CA GLY A 212 -8.70 -14.31 2.17
C GLY A 212 -9.45 -13.01 2.47
N ILE A 213 -8.69 -11.92 2.59
CA ILE A 213 -9.23 -10.57 2.77
C ILE A 213 -8.49 -9.63 1.81
N ARG A 214 -9.20 -8.74 1.14
CA ARG A 214 -8.58 -7.71 0.31
C ARG A 214 -8.32 -6.45 1.13
N THR A 215 -7.14 -6.41 1.74
CA THR A 215 -6.69 -5.32 2.63
C THR A 215 -5.71 -4.37 1.96
N ASP A 216 -5.22 -4.72 0.77
CA ASP A 216 -4.23 -3.94 0.04
C ASP A 216 -4.88 -3.38 -1.23
N THR A 217 -4.68 -2.09 -1.44
CA THR A 217 -5.21 -1.42 -2.63
C THR A 217 -4.43 -0.15 -2.94
N GLN A 218 -4.65 0.39 -4.14
CA GLN A 218 -4.21 1.73 -4.53
C GLN A 218 -5.41 2.67 -4.43
N ILE A 219 -5.43 3.52 -3.42
CA ILE A 219 -6.44 4.59 -3.29
C ILE A 219 -5.99 5.77 -4.14
N ILE A 220 -6.87 6.22 -5.02
CA ILE A 220 -6.58 7.26 -6.01
C ILE A 220 -7.50 8.46 -5.84
N SER A 221 -7.05 9.64 -6.27
CA SER A 221 -7.94 10.80 -6.47
C SER A 221 -9.03 10.44 -7.48
N GLU A 222 -10.27 10.85 -7.26
CA GLU A 222 -11.41 10.61 -8.16
C GLU A 222 -11.14 11.07 -9.61
N SER A 223 -10.33 12.13 -9.79
CA SER A 223 -9.86 12.59 -11.11
C SER A 223 -9.12 11.54 -11.92
N LEU A 224 -8.52 10.54 -11.29
CA LEU A 224 -7.78 9.46 -11.93
C LEU A 224 -8.64 8.23 -12.29
N CYS A 225 -9.91 8.16 -11.87
CA CYS A 225 -10.76 6.99 -12.14
C CYS A 225 -10.83 6.65 -13.63
N ALA A 226 -11.00 7.66 -14.48
CA ALA A 226 -11.07 7.47 -15.93
C ALA A 226 -9.75 7.05 -16.58
N SER A 227 -8.63 7.14 -15.87
CA SER A 227 -7.30 6.72 -16.34
C SER A 227 -6.94 5.29 -15.94
N VAL A 228 -7.73 4.63 -15.10
CA VAL A 228 -7.49 3.23 -14.73
C VAL A 228 -7.82 2.34 -15.92
N GLU A 229 -6.82 1.64 -16.46
CA GLU A 229 -6.98 0.75 -17.62
C GLU A 229 -7.20 -0.71 -17.20
N SER A 230 -6.45 -1.17 -16.20
CA SER A 230 -6.54 -2.54 -15.69
C SER A 230 -6.04 -2.62 -14.24
N ALA A 231 -6.53 -3.61 -13.51
CA ALA A 231 -6.03 -3.97 -12.19
C ALA A 231 -5.99 -5.48 -12.04
N SER A 232 -5.04 -5.99 -11.27
CA SER A 232 -4.92 -7.42 -10.97
C SER A 232 -4.23 -7.66 -9.63
N VAL A 233 -4.55 -8.81 -9.03
CA VAL A 233 -3.84 -9.37 -7.88
C VAL A 233 -3.03 -10.57 -8.38
N TYR A 234 -1.74 -10.61 -8.04
CA TYR A 234 -0.85 -11.69 -8.48
C TYR A 234 -0.73 -12.76 -7.38
N THR A 235 -1.17 -13.98 -7.68
CA THR A 235 -1.21 -15.09 -6.70
C THR A 235 -0.44 -16.34 -7.15
N ASN A 236 0.31 -16.29 -8.28
CA ASN A 236 1.01 -17.47 -8.79
C ASN A 236 2.25 -17.83 -7.95
N ASP A 237 2.90 -16.84 -7.35
CA ASP A 237 4.03 -17.03 -6.44
C ASP A 237 3.75 -16.32 -5.13
N VAL A 238 4.25 -16.89 -4.02
CA VAL A 238 4.03 -16.36 -2.66
C VAL A 238 5.32 -15.73 -2.15
N PHE A 239 5.33 -14.39 -2.03
CA PHE A 239 6.47 -13.63 -1.53
C PHE A 239 6.31 -13.22 -0.06
N SER A 240 5.08 -13.10 0.40
CA SER A 240 4.70 -12.77 1.78
C SER A 240 3.32 -13.35 2.09
N SER A 241 2.71 -12.99 3.22
CA SER A 241 1.31 -13.29 3.51
C SER A 241 0.34 -12.45 2.68
N HIS A 242 0.86 -11.48 1.92
CA HIS A 242 0.10 -10.62 1.00
C HIS A 242 0.45 -10.90 -0.46
N ALA A 243 -0.49 -10.62 -1.35
CA ALA A 243 -0.32 -10.70 -2.79
C ALA A 243 -0.10 -9.31 -3.42
N PRO A 244 0.78 -9.19 -4.43
CA PRO A 244 0.99 -7.95 -5.15
C PRO A 244 -0.27 -7.45 -5.86
N VAL A 245 -0.53 -6.15 -5.77
CA VAL A 245 -1.58 -5.44 -6.53
C VAL A 245 -0.91 -4.62 -7.62
N ILE A 246 -1.29 -4.87 -8.87
CA ILE A 246 -0.77 -4.20 -10.06
C ILE A 246 -1.90 -3.43 -10.72
N VAL A 247 -1.68 -2.16 -10.99
CA VAL A 247 -2.65 -1.30 -11.68
C VAL A 247 -1.96 -0.57 -12.83
N ASP A 248 -2.58 -0.60 -14.00
CA ASP A 248 -2.17 0.17 -15.18
C ASP A 248 -3.05 1.42 -15.32
N TYR A 249 -2.41 2.56 -15.55
CA TYR A 249 -3.04 3.87 -15.70
C TYR A 249 -2.67 4.51 -17.04
N ASP A 250 -3.62 5.12 -17.74
CA ASP A 250 -3.36 5.97 -18.90
C ASP A 250 -2.92 7.38 -18.47
N ILE A 251 -1.77 7.45 -17.80
CA ILE A 251 -1.08 8.70 -17.42
C ILE A 251 0.42 8.56 -17.60
N THR A 252 1.11 9.70 -17.73
CA THR A 252 2.58 9.83 -17.73
C THR A 252 3.02 10.65 -16.52
N LEU A 253 4.19 10.31 -15.93
CA LEU A 253 4.80 11.00 -14.79
C LEU A 253 5.43 12.34 -15.15
#